data_85b2adfa5a9e4ae49792b17ea5dfd2a7
#
_entry.id   85b2adfa5a9e4ae49792b17ea5dfd2a7
#
_cell.length_a   1.000
_cell.length_b   1.000
_cell.length_c   1.000
_cell.angle_alpha   90.00
_cell.angle_beta   90.00
_cell.angle_gamma   90.00
#
_symmetry.space_group_name_H-M   'P 1'
#
loop_
_entity.id
_entity.type
_entity.pdbx_description
1 polymer ?
#
loop_
_entity_poly.entity_id
_entity_poly.type
_entity_poly.pdbx_seq_one_letter_code
_entity_poly.pdbx_strand_id
1 'polypeptide(L)' 'MTPREAEKIILADGWQLQEIQGSHHQYTHPTKPGEVTIPFHTKPKDLNRRTLNSILKQAGLK' A
#
# COMPACT_ATOMS: atom_id res chain seq x y z
N MET A 1 -9.31 -8.19 1.82
CA MET A 1 -9.15 -6.90 1.12
C MET A 1 -8.21 -7.05 -0.06
N THR A 2 -8.56 -6.48 -1.19
CA THR A 2 -7.70 -6.52 -2.38
C THR A 2 -6.62 -5.44 -2.31
N PRO A 3 -5.51 -5.60 -3.06
CA PRO A 3 -4.50 -4.54 -3.13
C PRO A 3 -5.07 -3.21 -3.58
N ARG A 4 -6.02 -3.21 -4.52
CA ARG A 4 -6.64 -1.99 -5.01
C ARG A 4 -7.44 -1.28 -3.92
N GLU A 5 -8.11 -2.05 -3.07
CA GLU A 5 -8.84 -1.48 -1.94
C GLU A 5 -7.89 -0.85 -0.93
N ALA A 6 -6.77 -1.53 -0.64
CA ALA A 6 -5.75 -0.96 0.24
C ALA A 6 -5.15 0.31 -0.38
N GLU A 7 -4.92 0.32 -1.68
CA GLU A 7 -4.43 1.50 -2.37
C GLU A 7 -5.38 2.68 -2.22
N LYS A 8 -6.69 2.44 -2.37
CA LYS A 8 -7.68 3.50 -2.19
C LYS A 8 -7.59 4.14 -0.81
N ILE A 9 -7.39 3.31 0.21
CA ILE A 9 -7.28 3.80 1.58
C ILE A 9 -6.08 4.73 1.74
N ILE A 10 -4.91 4.31 1.26
CA ILE A 10 -3.72 5.13 1.44
C ILE A 10 -3.72 6.36 0.52
N LEU A 11 -4.27 6.25 -0.69
CA LEU A 11 -4.39 7.41 -1.56
C LEU A 11 -5.28 8.47 -0.93
N ALA A 12 -6.36 8.06 -0.27
CA ALA A 12 -7.24 8.99 0.44
C ALA A 12 -6.52 9.70 1.58
N ASP A 13 -5.48 9.09 2.15
CA ASP A 13 -4.67 9.68 3.21
C ASP A 13 -3.56 10.57 2.65
N GLY A 14 -3.43 10.67 1.34
CA GLY A 14 -2.45 11.55 0.70
C GLY A 14 -1.20 10.85 0.16
N TRP A 15 -1.13 9.52 0.28
CA TRP A 15 -0.01 8.77 -0.31
C TRP A 15 -0.11 8.83 -1.83
N GLN A 16 1.03 8.89 -2.49
CA GLN A 16 1.12 9.04 -3.95
C GLN A 16 1.97 7.93 -4.54
N LEU A 17 1.49 7.34 -5.62
CA LEU A 17 2.25 6.31 -6.31
C LEU A 17 3.54 6.91 -6.86
N GLN A 18 4.67 6.34 -6.46
CA GLN A 18 5.99 6.84 -6.85
C GLN A 18 6.65 5.95 -7.88
N GLU A 19 6.53 4.63 -7.72
CA GLU A 19 7.23 3.69 -8.57
C GLU A 19 6.52 2.34 -8.57
N ILE A 20 6.62 1.63 -9.68
CA ILE A 20 6.14 0.26 -9.80
C ILE A 20 7.32 -0.61 -10.17
N GLN A 21 7.64 -1.59 -9.33
CA GLN A 21 8.68 -2.58 -9.58
C GLN A 21 8.03 -3.95 -9.63
N GLY A 22 7.85 -4.47 -10.85
CA GLY A 22 7.14 -5.73 -11.03
C GLY A 22 5.72 -5.62 -10.51
N SER A 23 5.37 -6.43 -9.52
CA SER A 23 4.06 -6.39 -8.89
C SER A 23 4.02 -5.51 -7.64
N HIS A 24 5.13 -4.86 -7.27
CA HIS A 24 5.19 -4.02 -6.07
C HIS A 24 5.00 -2.56 -6.43
N HIS A 25 3.96 -1.94 -5.88
CA HIS A 25 3.68 -0.52 -6.06
C HIS A 25 4.19 0.22 -4.82
N GLN A 26 5.03 1.22 -5.03
CA GLN A 26 5.63 2.00 -3.95
C GLN A 26 5.06 3.41 -3.92
N TYR A 27 4.74 3.86 -2.71
CA TYR A 27 4.08 5.15 -2.50
C TYR A 27 4.88 6.01 -1.52
N THR A 28 4.83 7.32 -1.74
CA THR A 28 5.40 8.31 -0.82
C THR A 28 4.33 9.31 -0.44
N HIS A 29 4.60 10.05 0.64
CA HIS A 29 3.65 11.03 1.16
C HIS A 29 4.35 12.37 1.30
N PRO A 30 3.67 13.50 0.97
CA PRO A 30 4.31 14.81 1.05
C PRO A 30 4.70 15.25 2.46
N THR A 31 4.01 14.74 3.49
CA THR A 31 4.27 15.15 4.88
C THR A 31 4.59 14.00 5.82
N LYS A 32 4.31 12.75 5.43
CA LYS A 32 4.62 11.59 6.26
C LYS A 32 5.90 10.93 5.78
N PRO A 33 6.78 10.50 6.71
CA PRO A 33 8.04 9.86 6.32
C PRO A 33 7.87 8.43 5.85
N GLY A 34 8.89 7.90 5.19
CA GLY A 34 8.93 6.51 4.77
C GLY A 34 8.19 6.24 3.48
N GLU A 35 8.02 4.98 3.20
CA GLU A 35 7.37 4.50 1.98
C GLU A 35 6.36 3.42 2.33
N VAL A 36 5.33 3.30 1.50
CA VAL A 36 4.37 2.21 1.60
C VAL A 36 4.54 1.34 0.36
N THR A 37 4.62 0.03 0.54
CA THR A 37 4.69 -0.93 -0.57
C THR A 37 3.46 -1.81 -0.53
N ILE A 38 2.73 -1.86 -1.64
CA ILE A 38 1.57 -2.74 -1.78
C ILE A 38 1.87 -3.75 -2.87
N PRO A 39 1.81 -5.06 -2.57
CA PRO A 39 1.99 -6.09 -3.59
C PRO A 39 0.70 -6.27 -4.39
N PHE A 40 0.79 -6.14 -5.72
CA PHE A 40 -0.33 -6.36 -6.62
C PHE A 40 -0.16 -7.71 -7.32
N HIS A 41 -0.09 -8.78 -6.53
CA HIS A 41 0.01 -10.13 -7.09
C HIS A 41 -1.33 -10.57 -7.66
N THR A 42 -1.27 -11.35 -8.74
CA THR A 42 -2.49 -11.91 -9.32
C THR A 42 -3.05 -13.05 -8.46
N LYS A 43 -2.20 -13.71 -7.68
CA LYS A 43 -2.58 -14.80 -6.78
C LYS A 43 -1.73 -14.74 -5.53
N PRO A 44 -2.36 -14.74 -4.32
CA PRO A 44 -3.81 -14.60 -4.12
C PRO A 44 -4.28 -13.19 -4.47
N LYS A 45 -5.56 -13.07 -4.82
CA LYS A 45 -6.14 -11.76 -5.15
C LYS A 45 -6.28 -10.87 -3.93
N ASP A 46 -6.48 -11.46 -2.77
CA ASP A 46 -6.65 -10.72 -1.53
C ASP A 46 -5.36 -10.66 -0.75
N LEU A 47 -5.14 -9.54 -0.07
CA LEU A 47 -4.05 -9.39 0.87
C LEU A 47 -4.37 -10.19 2.13
N ASN A 48 -3.39 -10.94 2.66
CA ASN A 48 -3.59 -11.59 3.93
C ASN A 48 -3.55 -10.52 5.04
N ARG A 49 -4.02 -10.91 6.23
CA ARG A 49 -4.12 -9.97 7.35
C ARG A 49 -2.77 -9.36 7.72
N ARG A 50 -1.71 -10.16 7.71
CA ARG A 50 -0.37 -9.68 8.06
C ARG A 50 0.10 -8.61 7.09
N THR A 51 -0.06 -8.85 5.79
CA THR A 51 0.35 -7.90 4.76
C THR A 51 -0.47 -6.63 4.87
N LEU A 52 -1.79 -6.75 5.03
CA LEU A 52 -2.65 -5.59 5.18
C LEU A 52 -2.27 -4.75 6.40
N ASN A 53 -2.02 -5.39 7.54
CA ASN A 53 -1.61 -4.68 8.74
C ASN A 53 -0.28 -3.98 8.53
N SER A 54 0.65 -4.61 7.82
CA SER A 54 1.94 -4.00 7.51
C SER A 54 1.77 -2.75 6.65
N ILE A 55 0.91 -2.82 5.64
CA ILE A 55 0.63 -1.67 4.76
C ILE A 55 0.06 -0.52 5.57
N LEU A 56 -0.96 -0.77 6.38
CA LEU A 56 -1.60 0.26 7.19
C LEU A 56 -0.62 0.86 8.21
N LYS A 57 0.24 0.02 8.77
CA LYS A 57 1.25 0.47 9.72
C LYS A 57 2.28 1.36 9.03
N GLN A 58 2.75 0.97 7.84
CA GLN A 58 3.67 1.78 7.05
C GLN A 58 3.04 3.13 6.73
N ALA A 59 1.75 3.14 6.45
CA ALA A 59 1.04 4.37 6.09
C ALA A 59 0.68 5.25 7.29
N GLY A 60 0.98 4.81 8.50
CA GLY A 60 0.65 5.55 9.69
C GLY A 60 -0.83 5.52 10.04
N LEU A 61 -1.55 4.52 9.53
CA LEU A 61 -3.01 4.39 9.75
C LEU A 61 -3.34 3.33 10.80
N LYS A 62 -2.31 2.75 11.42
CA LYS A 62 -2.54 1.72 12.43
C LYS A 62 -1.45 1.73 13.49
#